data_1a1f1564cb1c43d5a7279a51679bca48
#
_entry.id   1a1f1564cb1c43d5a7279a51679bca48
#
_cell.length_a   1.000
_cell.length_b   1.000
_cell.length_c   1.000
_cell.angle_alpha   90.00
_cell.angle_beta   90.00
_cell.angle_gamma   90.00
#
_symmetry.space_group_name_H-M   'P 1'
#
loop_
_entity.id
_entity.type
_entity.pdbx_description
1 polymer ?
#
loop_
_entity_poly.entity_id
_entity_poly.type
_entity_poly.pdbx_seq_one_letter_code
_entity_poly.pdbx_strand_id
1 'polypeptide(L)'
;MKSTRMFTRSAIVSLLLAPMLVACATDGAQRDAGKLALYRAHAGAPVRSFHFFGRLDSWTPLDDRTVAVWTRPSEAWLLDLDGACNDLEVTPFIGLTSAAGTVSARFDKVLVRNTGGINLPCIIEAIRPLDVKAIKQAERGEHDASQAPADQPSGT
;
A
#
# COMPACT_ATOMS: atom_id res chain seq x y z
N MET A 1 -55.12 36.04 -13.55
CA MET A 1 -54.79 35.53 -12.21
C MET A 1 -54.98 34.03 -12.20
N LYS A 2 -53.91 33.24 -12.26
CA LYS A 2 -53.79 31.82 -11.95
C LYS A 2 -52.59 31.27 -12.74
N SER A 3 -51.47 31.12 -12.14
CA SER A 3 -50.53 30.05 -12.40
C SER A 3 -49.16 30.37 -11.77
N THR A 4 -49.02 30.15 -10.49
CA THR A 4 -47.69 30.27 -9.82
C THR A 4 -47.59 29.25 -8.67
N ARG A 5 -47.82 27.96 -8.92
CA ARG A 5 -47.62 26.93 -7.87
C ARG A 5 -47.17 25.58 -8.40
N MET A 6 -46.42 25.50 -9.49
CA MET A 6 -46.02 24.19 -10.05
C MET A 6 -44.51 23.96 -10.20
N PHE A 7 -43.66 24.90 -9.76
CA PHE A 7 -42.19 24.77 -9.95
C PHE A 7 -41.40 24.43 -8.70
N THR A 8 -42.03 24.32 -7.52
CA THR A 8 -41.30 24.17 -6.25
C THR A 8 -41.16 22.72 -5.76
N ARG A 9 -41.73 21.73 -6.44
CA ARG A 9 -41.67 20.31 -6.01
C ARG A 9 -40.61 19.48 -6.72
N SER A 10 -40.04 19.91 -7.86
CA SER A 10 -39.02 19.18 -8.61
C SER A 10 -37.57 19.46 -8.15
N ALA A 11 -37.36 20.60 -7.48
CA ALA A 11 -35.98 20.98 -7.06
C ALA A 11 -35.49 20.29 -5.79
N ILE A 12 -36.35 19.73 -4.97
CA ILE A 12 -36.00 19.12 -3.68
C ILE A 12 -35.57 17.64 -3.84
N VAL A 13 -36.05 16.96 -4.87
CA VAL A 13 -35.73 15.53 -5.09
C VAL A 13 -34.30 15.32 -5.64
N SER A 14 -33.71 16.30 -6.34
CA SER A 14 -32.36 16.20 -6.90
C SER A 14 -31.22 16.37 -5.89
N LEU A 15 -31.50 16.90 -4.70
CA LEU A 15 -30.46 17.20 -3.70
C LEU A 15 -30.18 16.04 -2.74
N LEU A 16 -30.97 14.97 -2.76
CA LEU A 16 -30.81 13.83 -1.83
C LEU A 16 -30.07 12.63 -2.41
N LEU A 17 -29.64 12.67 -3.70
CA LEU A 17 -28.96 11.53 -4.34
C LEU A 17 -27.42 11.67 -4.42
N ALA A 18 -26.84 12.73 -3.89
CA ALA A 18 -25.39 13.01 -4.02
C ALA A 18 -24.45 12.44 -2.94
N PRO A 19 -24.84 11.91 -1.78
CA PRO A 19 -23.86 11.49 -0.77
C PRO A 19 -23.41 10.03 -0.82
N MET A 20 -23.91 9.18 -1.74
CA MET A 20 -23.59 7.74 -1.68
C MET A 20 -22.33 7.29 -2.44
N LEU A 21 -21.65 8.18 -3.17
CA LEU A 21 -20.47 7.80 -3.97
C LEU A 21 -19.13 8.01 -3.28
N VAL A 22 -19.07 8.59 -2.08
CA VAL A 22 -17.82 8.91 -1.38
C VAL A 22 -17.31 7.77 -0.50
N ALA A 23 -18.16 6.81 -0.12
CA ALA A 23 -17.80 5.76 0.86
C ALA A 23 -16.74 4.78 0.37
N CYS A 24 -16.74 4.38 -0.92
CA CYS A 24 -15.82 3.34 -1.40
C CYS A 24 -14.37 3.80 -1.59
N ALA A 25 -14.12 5.10 -1.82
CA ALA A 25 -12.77 5.62 -1.99
C ALA A 25 -12.02 5.77 -0.65
N THR A 26 -12.75 5.99 0.43
CA THR A 26 -12.18 6.16 1.78
C THR A 26 -11.67 4.84 2.36
N ASP A 27 -12.34 3.74 2.09
CA ASP A 27 -11.98 2.42 2.61
C ASP A 27 -10.67 1.88 2.03
N GLY A 28 -10.36 2.16 0.76
CA GLY A 28 -9.10 1.80 0.13
C GLY A 28 -7.93 2.54 0.76
N ALA A 29 -8.00 3.86 0.82
CA ALA A 29 -6.95 4.71 1.39
C ALA A 29 -6.69 4.41 2.88
N GLN A 30 -7.73 4.07 3.66
CA GLN A 30 -7.56 3.67 5.06
C GLN A 30 -6.86 2.32 5.21
N ARG A 31 -7.16 1.33 4.36
CA ARG A 31 -6.47 0.04 4.36
C ARG A 31 -5.01 0.18 3.99
N ASP A 32 -4.68 0.98 2.99
CA ASP A 32 -3.31 1.22 2.56
C ASP A 32 -2.51 1.95 3.65
N ALA A 33 -3.10 2.98 4.27
CA ALA A 33 -2.50 3.67 5.41
C ALA A 33 -2.32 2.74 6.63
N GLY A 34 -3.29 1.86 6.91
CA GLY A 34 -3.20 0.86 7.97
C GLY A 34 -2.08 -0.14 7.72
N LYS A 35 -1.95 -0.61 6.48
CA LYS A 35 -0.88 -1.52 6.07
C LYS A 35 0.50 -0.88 6.20
N LEU A 36 0.66 0.36 5.73
CA LEU A 36 1.91 1.10 5.91
C LEU A 36 2.26 1.26 7.39
N ALA A 37 1.29 1.63 8.24
CA ALA A 37 1.50 1.78 9.67
C ALA A 37 1.92 0.45 10.33
N LEU A 38 1.31 -0.68 9.95
CA LEU A 38 1.67 -2.01 10.41
C LEU A 38 3.14 -2.33 10.08
N TYR A 39 3.55 -2.16 8.84
CA TYR A 39 4.92 -2.46 8.42
C TYR A 39 5.94 -1.55 9.11
N ARG A 40 5.63 -0.27 9.27
CA ARG A 40 6.49 0.68 10.02
C ARG A 40 6.60 0.33 11.49
N ALA A 41 5.54 -0.15 12.13
CA ALA A 41 5.54 -0.57 13.54
C ALA A 41 6.44 -1.79 13.78
N HIS A 42 6.61 -2.64 12.77
CA HIS A 42 7.46 -3.84 12.81
C HIS A 42 8.79 -3.68 12.08
N ALA A 43 9.16 -2.45 11.74
CA ALA A 43 10.45 -2.13 11.14
C ALA A 43 11.49 -1.81 12.22
N GLY A 44 12.65 -2.40 12.08
CA GLY A 44 13.81 -2.13 12.95
C GLY A 44 14.50 -0.79 12.64
N ALA A 45 15.60 -0.53 13.35
CA ALA A 45 16.44 0.63 13.08
C ALA A 45 17.01 0.60 11.64
N PRO A 46 17.25 1.77 11.01
CA PRO A 46 17.83 1.82 9.67
C PRO A 46 19.19 1.17 9.63
N VAL A 47 19.43 0.41 8.57
CA VAL A 47 20.73 -0.21 8.27
C VAL A 47 21.30 0.36 6.98
N ARG A 48 22.61 0.21 6.77
CA ARG A 48 23.29 0.75 5.57
C ARG A 48 23.02 -0.09 4.33
N SER A 49 22.90 -1.40 4.50
CA SER A 49 22.78 -2.33 3.38
C SER A 49 22.29 -3.69 3.83
N PHE A 50 21.87 -4.52 2.85
CA PHE A 50 21.57 -5.93 3.05
C PHE A 50 22.10 -6.78 1.89
N HIS A 51 22.26 -8.08 2.11
CA HIS A 51 22.66 -9.00 1.06
C HIS A 51 21.51 -9.35 0.13
N PHE A 52 21.78 -9.29 -1.17
CA PHE A 52 20.80 -9.57 -2.21
C PHE A 52 21.41 -10.47 -3.30
N PHE A 53 20.83 -11.62 -3.51
CA PHE A 53 21.31 -12.61 -4.47
C PHE A 53 20.65 -12.50 -5.86
N GLY A 54 20.24 -11.30 -6.24
CA GLY A 54 19.71 -10.99 -7.58
C GLY A 54 18.28 -11.40 -7.83
N ARG A 55 17.58 -11.94 -6.82
CA ARG A 55 16.17 -12.38 -6.94
C ARG A 55 15.39 -12.03 -5.68
N LEU A 56 14.21 -11.43 -5.88
CA LEU A 56 13.22 -11.23 -4.83
C LEU A 56 12.30 -12.45 -4.76
N ASP A 57 11.96 -12.87 -3.54
CA ASP A 57 10.92 -13.87 -3.28
C ASP A 57 9.54 -13.25 -3.52
N SER A 58 9.32 -12.06 -2.98
CA SER A 58 8.11 -11.26 -3.18
C SER A 58 8.36 -9.79 -2.85
N TRP A 59 7.37 -8.95 -3.09
CA TRP A 59 7.37 -7.54 -2.74
C TRP A 59 5.95 -7.04 -2.54
N THR A 60 5.82 -5.93 -1.80
CA THR A 60 4.54 -5.31 -1.50
C THR A 60 4.72 -3.80 -1.51
N PRO A 61 4.08 -3.05 -2.40
CA PRO A 61 4.01 -1.60 -2.29
C PRO A 61 3.15 -1.23 -1.09
N LEU A 62 3.57 -0.22 -0.35
CA LEU A 62 2.85 0.29 0.82
C LEU A 62 2.31 1.69 0.57
N ASP A 63 3.02 2.45 -0.23
CA ASP A 63 2.63 3.73 -0.83
C ASP A 63 3.56 4.05 -2.02
N ASP A 64 3.47 5.26 -2.56
CA ASP A 64 4.31 5.74 -3.68
C ASP A 64 5.80 5.93 -3.32
N ARG A 65 6.17 5.81 -2.04
CA ARG A 65 7.54 6.03 -1.52
C ARG A 65 8.06 4.88 -0.69
N THR A 66 7.25 3.87 -0.41
CA THR A 66 7.61 2.81 0.52
C THR A 66 7.25 1.46 -0.05
N VAL A 67 8.20 0.54 -0.07
CA VAL A 67 8.01 -0.83 -0.51
C VAL A 67 8.66 -1.81 0.45
N ALA A 68 7.94 -2.87 0.79
CA ALA A 68 8.51 -4.02 1.47
C ALA A 68 8.98 -5.04 0.44
N VAL A 69 10.20 -5.56 0.59
CA VAL A 69 10.79 -6.57 -0.29
C VAL A 69 11.22 -7.78 0.53
N TRP A 70 10.91 -8.97 0.04
CA TRP A 70 11.35 -10.23 0.63
C TRP A 70 12.49 -10.79 -0.20
N THR A 71 13.63 -10.98 0.43
CA THR A 71 14.80 -11.69 -0.14
C THR A 71 14.69 -13.18 0.09
N ARG A 72 13.94 -13.59 1.13
CA ARG A 72 13.59 -14.97 1.50
C ARG A 72 12.22 -15.00 2.18
N PRO A 73 11.56 -16.14 2.31
CA PRO A 73 10.25 -16.24 2.98
C PRO A 73 10.23 -15.76 4.45
N SER A 74 11.39 -15.72 5.11
CA SER A 74 11.57 -15.28 6.50
C SER A 74 12.41 -14.01 6.65
N GLU A 75 12.82 -13.39 5.56
CA GLU A 75 13.68 -12.20 5.57
C GLU A 75 13.10 -11.12 4.66
N ALA A 76 12.77 -9.98 5.23
CA ALA A 76 12.19 -8.85 4.51
C ALA A 76 12.80 -7.52 4.95
N TRP A 77 12.72 -6.56 4.06
CA TRP A 77 13.26 -5.21 4.22
C TRP A 77 12.23 -4.17 3.81
N LEU A 78 12.08 -3.14 4.64
CA LEU A 78 11.33 -1.95 4.29
C LEU A 78 12.30 -0.98 3.63
N LEU A 79 11.96 -0.57 2.42
CA LEU A 79 12.72 0.41 1.65
C LEU A 79 11.93 1.71 1.59
N ASP A 80 12.48 2.78 2.16
CA ASP A 80 11.99 4.13 1.96
C ASP A 80 12.71 4.73 0.75
N LEU A 81 11.96 5.31 -0.19
CA LEU A 81 12.48 5.86 -1.44
C LEU A 81 12.61 7.38 -1.37
N ASP A 82 13.59 7.92 -2.10
CA ASP A 82 13.80 9.36 -2.23
C ASP A 82 12.76 9.95 -3.19
N GLY A 83 11.64 10.37 -2.63
CA GLY A 83 10.51 10.91 -3.36
C GLY A 83 9.53 9.85 -3.89
N ALA A 84 8.49 10.34 -4.56
CA ALA A 84 7.47 9.48 -5.17
C ALA A 84 8.06 8.67 -6.34
N CYS A 85 7.80 7.37 -6.30
CA CYS A 85 8.22 6.42 -7.31
C CYS A 85 7.02 6.07 -8.20
N ASN A 86 6.93 6.70 -9.35
CA ASN A 86 5.80 6.52 -10.25
C ASN A 86 5.60 5.05 -10.61
N ASP A 87 4.33 4.65 -10.73
CA ASP A 87 3.89 3.31 -11.07
C ASP A 87 4.26 2.21 -10.05
N LEU A 88 4.87 2.52 -8.89
CA LEU A 88 5.28 1.53 -7.89
C LEU A 88 4.09 0.68 -7.39
N GLU A 89 2.93 1.30 -7.18
CA GLU A 89 1.75 0.62 -6.65
C GLU A 89 1.05 -0.29 -7.67
N VAL A 90 1.24 -0.03 -8.96
CA VAL A 90 0.52 -0.73 -10.05
C VAL A 90 1.43 -1.57 -10.94
N THR A 91 2.76 -1.52 -10.74
CA THR A 91 3.69 -2.30 -11.55
C THR A 91 3.54 -3.80 -11.29
N PRO A 92 3.62 -4.64 -12.32
CA PRO A 92 3.67 -6.08 -12.12
C PRO A 92 5.06 -6.59 -11.70
N PHE A 93 6.12 -5.79 -11.87
CA PHE A 93 7.50 -6.20 -11.62
C PHE A 93 8.34 -5.06 -11.08
N ILE A 94 9.13 -5.39 -10.05
CA ILE A 94 10.23 -4.54 -9.58
C ILE A 94 11.54 -5.30 -9.61
N GLY A 95 12.64 -4.56 -9.70
CA GLY A 95 14.00 -5.06 -9.53
C GLY A 95 14.76 -4.22 -8.52
N LEU A 96 15.88 -4.72 -8.06
CA LEU A 96 16.82 -3.96 -7.24
C LEU A 96 18.17 -3.90 -7.98
N THR A 97 18.79 -2.74 -7.98
CA THR A 97 20.22 -2.68 -8.30
C THR A 97 21.02 -3.19 -7.10
N SER A 98 22.20 -3.71 -7.33
CA SER A 98 23.11 -4.16 -6.29
C SER A 98 24.56 -4.14 -6.77
N ALA A 99 25.46 -3.85 -5.87
CA ALA A 99 26.89 -3.96 -6.12
C ALA A 99 27.45 -5.19 -5.37
N ALA A 100 28.03 -6.13 -6.09
CA ALA A 100 28.63 -7.36 -5.53
C ALA A 100 27.65 -8.12 -4.56
N GLY A 101 26.37 -8.22 -4.93
CA GLY A 101 25.38 -8.92 -4.11
C GLY A 101 24.93 -8.16 -2.84
N THR A 102 25.12 -6.85 -2.83
CA THR A 102 24.73 -6.00 -1.71
C THR A 102 23.91 -4.82 -2.23
N VAL A 103 22.75 -4.60 -1.62
CA VAL A 103 21.90 -3.40 -1.85
C VAL A 103 22.22 -2.39 -0.74
N SER A 104 22.52 -1.16 -1.13
CA SER A 104 22.98 -0.10 -0.22
C SER A 104 22.07 1.12 -0.31
N ALA A 105 21.65 1.65 0.84
CA ALA A 105 20.91 2.90 0.92
C ALA A 105 21.70 4.04 0.28
N ARG A 106 20.98 4.95 -0.39
CA ARG A 106 21.46 6.15 -1.11
C ARG A 106 22.28 5.87 -2.37
N PHE A 107 22.60 4.61 -2.67
CA PHE A 107 23.33 4.21 -3.86
C PHE A 107 22.48 3.37 -4.80
N ASP A 108 21.82 2.37 -4.24
CA ASP A 108 21.02 1.44 -5.01
C ASP A 108 19.59 1.94 -5.21
N LYS A 109 18.91 1.32 -6.14
CA LYS A 109 17.60 1.76 -6.66
C LYS A 109 16.64 0.59 -6.74
N VAL A 110 15.37 0.90 -6.51
CA VAL A 110 14.25 0.10 -6.96
C VAL A 110 14.01 0.44 -8.44
N LEU A 111 13.94 -0.56 -9.28
CA LEU A 111 13.62 -0.42 -10.70
C LEU A 111 12.16 -0.82 -10.90
N VAL A 112 11.33 0.14 -11.24
CA VAL A 112 9.90 -0.07 -11.50
C VAL A 112 9.69 -0.16 -12.99
N ARG A 113 9.10 -1.26 -13.46
CA ARG A 113 8.78 -1.42 -14.89
C ARG A 113 7.41 -0.83 -15.19
N ASN A 114 7.38 0.25 -15.95
CA ASN A 114 6.13 0.82 -16.42
C ASN A 114 5.51 0.01 -17.58
N THR A 115 4.27 0.35 -17.95
CA THR A 115 3.55 -0.29 -19.05
C THR A 115 4.24 -0.16 -20.41
N GLY A 116 5.10 0.85 -20.61
CA GLY A 116 5.93 1.02 -21.80
C GLY A 116 7.22 0.18 -21.80
N GLY A 117 7.46 -0.65 -20.78
CA GLY A 117 8.65 -1.50 -20.66
C GLY A 117 9.92 -0.75 -20.22
N ILE A 118 9.81 0.52 -19.84
CA ILE A 118 10.92 1.33 -19.34
C ILE A 118 11.07 1.09 -17.85
N ASN A 119 12.30 0.83 -17.39
CA ASN A 119 12.60 0.73 -15.97
C ASN A 119 12.84 2.13 -15.38
N LEU A 120 11.98 2.55 -14.47
CA LEU A 120 12.12 3.81 -13.74
C LEU A 120 12.95 3.57 -12.48
N PRO A 121 14.10 4.23 -12.32
CA PRO A 121 14.94 4.07 -11.14
C PRO A 121 14.46 4.98 -10.00
N CYS A 122 14.16 4.40 -8.84
CA CYS A 122 13.82 5.12 -7.62
C CYS A 122 14.91 4.87 -6.57
N ILE A 123 15.57 5.92 -6.10
CA ILE A 123 16.68 5.80 -5.16
C ILE A 123 16.16 5.29 -3.81
N ILE A 124 16.86 4.34 -3.22
CA ILE A 124 16.59 3.85 -1.86
C ILE A 124 17.23 4.83 -0.87
N GLU A 125 16.43 5.59 -0.14
CA GLU A 125 16.93 6.53 0.88
C GLU A 125 17.26 5.80 2.18
N ALA A 126 16.39 4.91 2.65
CA ALA A 126 16.61 4.15 3.87
C ALA A 126 16.20 2.69 3.72
N ILE A 127 16.86 1.83 4.48
CA ILE A 127 16.62 0.39 4.54
C ILE A 127 16.39 0.00 6.00
N ARG A 128 15.32 -0.75 6.28
CA ARG A 128 15.01 -1.25 7.62
C ARG A 128 14.70 -2.73 7.58
N PRO A 129 15.24 -3.56 8.48
CA PRO A 129 14.82 -4.94 8.60
C PRO A 129 13.37 -5.02 9.10
N LEU A 130 12.61 -5.99 8.62
CA LEU A 130 11.24 -6.22 9.05
C LEU A 130 11.12 -7.47 9.92
N ASP A 131 10.33 -7.39 10.99
CA ASP A 131 9.90 -8.59 11.73
C ASP A 131 8.79 -9.31 10.97
N VAL A 132 9.20 -10.20 10.07
CA VAL A 132 8.31 -10.97 9.20
C VAL A 132 7.31 -11.83 9.99
N LYS A 133 7.73 -12.33 11.16
CA LYS A 133 6.86 -13.17 12.00
C LYS A 133 5.73 -12.34 12.60
N ALA A 134 6.05 -11.18 13.15
CA ALA A 134 5.07 -10.28 13.73
C ALA A 134 4.10 -9.73 12.66
N ILE A 135 4.60 -9.34 11.50
CA ILE A 135 3.77 -8.88 10.37
C ILE A 135 2.78 -9.99 9.95
N LYS A 136 3.25 -11.21 9.70
CA LYS A 136 2.38 -12.34 9.33
C LYS A 136 1.35 -12.69 10.41
N GLN A 137 1.65 -12.48 11.67
CA GLN A 137 0.69 -12.68 12.76
C GLN A 137 -0.39 -11.60 12.77
N ALA A 138 -0.01 -10.33 12.61
CA ALA A 138 -0.94 -9.22 12.54
C ALA A 138 -1.88 -9.32 11.31
N GLU A 139 -1.33 -9.60 10.13
CA GLU A 139 -2.12 -9.79 8.90
C GLU A 139 -3.14 -10.93 9.02
N ARG A 140 -2.77 -12.04 9.69
CA ARG A 140 -3.72 -13.13 9.98
C ARG A 140 -4.83 -12.68 10.92
N GLY A 141 -4.49 -11.96 11.98
CA GLY A 141 -5.47 -11.46 12.94
C GLY A 141 -6.49 -10.50 12.30
N GLU A 142 -6.02 -9.63 11.40
CA GLU A 142 -6.91 -8.75 10.63
C GLU A 142 -7.82 -9.53 9.67
N HIS A 143 -7.29 -10.57 9.04
CA HIS A 143 -8.06 -11.41 8.12
C HIS A 143 -9.15 -12.19 8.87
N ASP A 144 -8.83 -12.79 10.00
CA ASP A 144 -9.77 -13.54 10.85
C ASP A 144 -10.87 -12.60 11.41
N ALA A 145 -10.51 -11.39 11.84
CA ALA A 145 -11.45 -10.38 12.30
C ALA A 145 -12.41 -9.91 11.18
N SER A 146 -11.90 -9.79 9.96
CA SER A 146 -12.70 -9.40 8.79
C SER A 146 -13.66 -10.50 8.31
N GLN A 147 -13.39 -11.76 8.65
CA GLN A 147 -14.24 -12.93 8.30
C GLN A 147 -15.18 -13.34 9.42
N ALA A 148 -15.10 -12.74 10.62
CA ALA A 148 -16.04 -13.00 11.70
C ALA A 148 -17.47 -12.66 11.25
N PRO A 149 -18.47 -13.56 11.44
CA PRO A 149 -19.84 -13.27 11.09
C PRO A 149 -20.31 -12.05 11.89
N ALA A 150 -20.88 -11.06 11.19
CA ALA A 150 -21.60 -9.98 11.86
C ALA A 150 -22.71 -10.65 12.66
N ASP A 151 -22.67 -10.49 13.99
CA ASP A 151 -23.74 -10.97 14.89
C ASP A 151 -25.08 -10.41 14.39
N GLN A 152 -25.88 -11.27 13.79
CA GLN A 152 -27.27 -10.91 13.48
C GLN A 152 -27.99 -10.81 14.82
N PRO A 153 -28.58 -9.64 15.19
CA PRO A 153 -29.48 -9.59 16.32
C PRO A 153 -30.64 -10.52 16.04
N SER A 154 -30.72 -11.60 16.78
CA SER A 154 -31.87 -12.49 16.79
C SER A 154 -33.07 -11.69 17.29
N GLY A 155 -33.91 -11.23 16.35
CA GLY A 155 -35.19 -10.65 16.64
C GLY A 155 -36.11 -11.71 17.23
N THR A 156 -36.54 -11.47 18.43
CA THR A 156 -37.70 -12.07 19.09
C THR A 156 -38.92 -11.20 18.86
#